data_566bedc5e27bd5d950e83f50e5f39cec
#
_entry.id   566bedc5e27bd5d950e83f50e5f39cec
#
_cell.length_a   1.000
_cell.length_b   1.000
_cell.length_c   1.000
_cell.angle_alpha   90.00
_cell.angle_beta   90.00
_cell.angle_gamma   90.00
#
_symmetry.space_group_name_H-M   'P 1'
#
loop_
_entity.id
_entity.type
_entity.pdbx_description
1 polymer ?
#
loop_
_entity_poly.entity_id
_entity_poly.type
_entity_poly.pdbx_seq_one_letter_code
_entity_poly.pdbx_strand_id
1 'polypeptide(L)'
;MTKIVQDVSKLRTPLTELPKNKAEQDVLGAALLTQLKNHKGLGLSANQIGVNKRVCVIGVKDPLVLVNPRIVKRSEEAVQYIESCLSLPKTMRKPKNTVRSVSVTVETDNLGTIEFGADEPDKIGTEGHNYFGDEGLLECVVAQHEIDHLDGIL
;
A
#
# COMPACT_ATOMS: atom_id res chain seq x y z
N MET A 1 14.24 7.99 15.04
CA MET A 1 13.48 7.36 13.94
C MET A 1 12.70 6.18 14.48
N THR A 2 11.43 6.10 14.18
CA THR A 2 10.58 4.97 14.61
C THR A 2 11.03 3.69 13.92
N LYS A 3 11.18 2.61 14.67
CA LYS A 3 11.50 1.29 14.09
C LYS A 3 10.31 0.73 13.34
N ILE A 4 10.58 0.10 12.22
CA ILE A 4 9.59 -0.71 11.51
C ILE A 4 9.32 -1.98 12.33
N VAL A 5 8.05 -2.28 12.57
CA VAL A 5 7.62 -3.48 13.28
C VAL A 5 7.96 -4.72 12.47
N GLN A 6 8.58 -5.71 13.11
CA GLN A 6 8.97 -6.97 12.48
C GLN A 6 8.34 -8.20 13.15
N ASP A 7 7.40 -7.99 14.07
CA ASP A 7 6.66 -9.10 14.69
C ASP A 7 5.59 -9.58 13.71
N VAL A 8 5.85 -10.72 13.08
CA VAL A 8 4.98 -11.29 12.04
C VAL A 8 3.57 -11.57 12.55
N SER A 9 3.42 -12.01 13.81
CA SER A 9 2.09 -12.27 14.37
C SER A 9 1.26 -11.00 14.49
N LYS A 10 1.87 -9.89 14.87
CA LYS A 10 1.21 -8.59 14.93
C LYS A 10 0.86 -8.06 13.54
N LEU A 11 1.76 -8.24 12.57
CA LEU A 11 1.55 -7.78 11.20
C LEU A 11 0.45 -8.56 10.48
N ARG A 12 0.20 -9.81 10.87
CA ARG A 12 -0.85 -10.67 10.30
C ARG A 12 -2.21 -10.49 10.94
N THR A 13 -2.32 -9.59 11.92
CA THR A 13 -3.60 -9.29 12.57
C THR A 13 -4.33 -8.20 11.80
N PRO A 14 -5.58 -8.43 11.33
CA PRO A 14 -6.36 -7.38 10.68
C PRO A 14 -6.53 -6.16 11.59
N LEU A 15 -6.47 -4.97 11.01
CA LEU A 15 -6.50 -3.72 11.77
C LEU A 15 -7.92 -3.17 11.90
N THR A 16 -8.13 -2.45 13.00
CA THR A 16 -9.40 -1.78 13.25
C THR A 16 -9.46 -0.42 12.54
N GLU A 17 -10.68 0.02 12.25
CA GLU A 17 -10.89 1.33 11.64
C GLU A 17 -10.44 2.46 12.57
N LEU A 18 -9.88 3.51 11.98
CA LEU A 18 -9.59 4.75 12.69
C LEU A 18 -10.89 5.55 12.82
N PRO A 19 -11.23 6.05 14.03
CA PRO A 19 -12.41 6.88 14.20
C PRO A 19 -12.40 8.12 13.30
N LYS A 20 -13.59 8.62 12.96
CA LYS A 20 -13.75 9.82 12.13
C LYS A 20 -13.35 11.08 12.91
N ASN A 21 -12.10 11.18 13.27
CA ASN A 21 -11.51 12.32 13.95
C ASN A 21 -10.40 12.87 13.05
N LYS A 22 -10.66 14.02 12.45
CA LYS A 22 -9.72 14.62 11.50
C LYS A 22 -8.35 14.88 12.13
N ALA A 23 -8.30 15.31 13.38
CA ALA A 23 -7.03 15.57 14.07
C ALA A 23 -6.20 14.29 14.20
N GLU A 24 -6.81 13.17 14.60
CA GLU A 24 -6.11 11.88 14.66
C GLU A 24 -5.68 11.39 13.29
N GLN A 25 -6.52 11.55 12.28
CA GLN A 25 -6.20 11.18 10.90
C GLN A 25 -5.02 11.98 10.38
N ASP A 26 -4.98 13.29 10.61
CA ASP A 26 -3.90 14.17 10.18
C ASP A 26 -2.59 13.84 10.90
N VAL A 27 -2.63 13.60 12.20
CA VAL A 27 -1.44 13.23 12.99
C VAL A 27 -0.86 11.90 12.52
N LEU A 28 -1.69 10.88 12.38
CA LEU A 28 -1.22 9.56 11.94
C LEU A 28 -0.73 9.60 10.50
N GLY A 29 -1.45 10.30 9.62
CA GLY A 29 -1.04 10.47 8.22
C GLY A 29 0.32 11.15 8.10
N ALA A 30 0.54 12.24 8.86
CA ALA A 30 1.82 12.95 8.88
C ALA A 30 2.95 12.06 9.41
N ALA A 31 2.69 11.28 10.46
CA ALA A 31 3.67 10.34 11.00
C ALA A 31 4.07 9.29 9.97
N LEU A 32 3.10 8.73 9.26
CA LEU A 32 3.36 7.75 8.20
C LEU A 32 4.15 8.34 7.04
N LEU A 33 3.82 9.54 6.59
CA LEU A 33 4.55 10.22 5.52
C LEU A 33 6.00 10.50 5.91
N THR A 34 6.23 10.90 7.16
CA THR A 34 7.58 11.13 7.68
C THR A 34 8.39 9.83 7.68
N GLN A 35 7.81 8.73 8.15
CA GLN A 35 8.49 7.43 8.18
C GLN A 35 8.72 6.88 6.78
N LEU A 36 7.77 7.07 5.88
CA LEU A 36 7.94 6.68 4.47
C LEU A 36 9.16 7.36 3.86
N LYS A 37 9.29 8.65 4.07
CA LYS A 37 10.44 9.44 3.59
C LYS A 37 11.75 8.96 4.21
N ASN A 38 11.76 8.69 5.53
CA ASN A 38 12.95 8.25 6.24
C ASN A 38 13.42 6.85 5.78
N HIS A 39 12.49 5.96 5.45
CA HIS A 39 12.80 4.60 5.02
C HIS A 39 12.89 4.44 3.49
N LYS A 40 12.68 5.51 2.73
CA LYS A 40 12.77 5.54 1.26
C LYS A 40 11.88 4.48 0.60
N GLY A 41 10.71 4.22 1.19
CA GLY A 41 9.75 3.26 0.65
C GLY A 41 8.76 3.90 -0.32
N LEU A 42 7.99 3.04 -1.00
CA LEU A 42 6.91 3.47 -1.90
C LEU A 42 5.55 3.48 -1.21
N GLY A 43 5.44 2.79 -0.07
CA GLY A 43 4.24 2.74 0.73
C GLY A 43 4.54 2.27 2.14
N LEU A 44 3.63 2.54 3.06
CA LEU A 44 3.76 2.16 4.46
C LEU A 44 2.38 2.08 5.11
N SER A 45 2.15 1.04 5.90
CA SER A 45 0.91 0.87 6.67
C SER A 45 1.14 1.17 8.15
N ALA A 46 0.08 1.57 8.86
CA ALA A 46 0.17 2.00 10.25
C ALA A 46 0.71 0.90 11.18
N ASN A 47 0.36 -0.37 10.94
CA ASN A 47 0.89 -1.47 11.76
C ASN A 47 2.41 -1.62 11.65
N GLN A 48 3.01 -1.17 10.55
CA GLN A 48 4.46 -1.21 10.39
C GLN A 48 5.19 -0.21 11.30
N ILE A 49 4.48 0.77 11.82
CA ILE A 49 5.01 1.70 12.82
C ILE A 49 4.38 1.50 14.21
N GLY A 50 3.73 0.37 14.42
CA GLY A 50 3.19 -0.01 15.72
C GLY A 50 1.80 0.52 16.04
N VAL A 51 1.09 1.08 15.08
CA VAL A 51 -0.27 1.60 15.26
C VAL A 51 -1.27 0.65 14.59
N ASN A 52 -2.19 0.09 15.38
CA ASN A 52 -3.14 -0.91 14.92
C ASN A 52 -4.43 -0.25 14.38
N LYS A 53 -4.28 0.58 13.36
CA LYS A 53 -5.40 1.28 12.70
C LYS A 53 -5.28 1.16 11.18
N ARG A 54 -6.42 1.19 10.50
CA ARG A 54 -6.50 1.03 9.05
C ARG A 54 -6.15 2.35 8.34
N VAL A 55 -4.87 2.67 8.36
CA VAL A 55 -4.32 3.84 7.64
C VAL A 55 -3.04 3.43 6.93
N CYS A 56 -2.88 3.83 5.70
CA CYS A 56 -1.64 3.65 4.95
C CYS A 56 -1.32 4.87 4.11
N VAL A 57 -0.08 4.94 3.64
CA VAL A 57 0.37 5.99 2.73
C VAL A 57 1.00 5.37 1.51
N ILE A 58 0.86 6.05 0.37
CA ILE A 58 1.41 5.65 -0.92
C ILE A 58 2.19 6.83 -1.47
N GLY A 59 3.44 6.60 -1.84
CA GLY A 59 4.33 7.65 -2.32
C GLY A 59 4.99 7.32 -3.66
N VAL A 60 4.21 6.90 -4.65
CA VAL A 60 4.71 6.66 -6.02
C VAL A 60 4.60 7.92 -6.84
N LYS A 61 3.41 8.50 -6.88
CA LYS A 61 3.14 9.83 -7.45
C LYS A 61 3.10 10.83 -6.29
N ASP A 62 2.20 11.80 -6.31
CA ASP A 62 2.00 12.66 -5.16
C ASP A 62 1.59 11.81 -3.94
N PRO A 63 2.19 12.05 -2.77
CA PRO A 63 1.89 11.24 -1.60
C PRO A 63 0.42 11.27 -1.23
N LEU A 64 -0.14 10.09 -0.97
CA LEU A 64 -1.54 9.91 -0.59
C LEU A 64 -1.63 9.24 0.78
N VAL A 65 -2.49 9.77 1.64
CA VAL A 65 -2.89 9.13 2.90
C VAL A 65 -4.26 8.51 2.68
N LEU A 66 -4.38 7.21 2.93
CA LEU A 66 -5.63 6.47 2.81
C LEU A 66 -6.13 6.07 4.20
N VAL A 67 -7.27 6.63 4.62
CA VAL A 67 -7.89 6.34 5.91
C VAL A 67 -9.03 5.36 5.70
N ASN A 68 -8.97 4.25 6.43
CA ASN A 68 -9.95 3.15 6.36
C ASN A 68 -10.20 2.67 4.91
N PRO A 69 -9.14 2.46 4.12
CA PRO A 69 -9.32 2.10 2.72
C PRO A 69 -9.89 0.69 2.56
N ARG A 70 -10.74 0.52 1.54
CA ARG A 70 -11.29 -0.79 1.15
C ARG A 70 -11.30 -0.88 -0.36
N ILE A 71 -10.80 -1.99 -0.90
CA ILE A 71 -10.88 -2.26 -2.33
C ILE A 71 -12.28 -2.79 -2.63
N VAL A 72 -13.05 -2.04 -3.41
CA VAL A 72 -14.44 -2.38 -3.75
C VAL A 72 -14.58 -2.95 -5.16
N LYS A 73 -13.56 -2.77 -5.99
CA LYS A 73 -13.54 -3.31 -7.35
C LYS A 73 -12.11 -3.59 -7.78
N ARG A 74 -11.89 -4.73 -8.42
CA ARG A 74 -10.61 -5.11 -9.01
C ARG A 74 -10.81 -5.46 -10.48
N SER A 75 -9.84 -5.10 -11.33
CA SER A 75 -9.85 -5.58 -12.71
C SER A 75 -9.59 -7.08 -12.75
N GLU A 76 -10.13 -7.75 -13.78
CA GLU A 76 -9.81 -9.16 -14.04
C GLU A 76 -8.38 -9.29 -14.55
N GLU A 77 -7.93 -8.34 -15.35
CA GLU A 77 -6.56 -8.31 -15.83
C GLU A 77 -5.61 -8.04 -14.67
N ALA A 78 -4.55 -8.83 -14.59
CA ALA A 78 -3.58 -8.77 -13.50
C ALA A 78 -2.16 -8.97 -14.03
N VAL A 79 -1.19 -8.53 -13.25
CA VAL A 79 0.23 -8.68 -13.55
C VAL A 79 0.94 -9.33 -12.38
N GLN A 80 2.08 -9.96 -12.65
CA GLN A 80 2.97 -10.45 -11.62
C GLN A 80 4.00 -9.37 -11.28
N TYR A 81 4.16 -9.12 -9.98
CA TYR A 81 5.16 -8.20 -9.47
C TYR A 81 6.05 -8.91 -8.48
N ILE A 82 7.33 -8.52 -8.46
CA ILE A 82 8.26 -8.96 -7.44
C ILE A 82 8.22 -7.92 -6.33
N GLU A 83 7.73 -8.33 -5.16
CA GLU A 83 7.53 -7.45 -4.01
C GLU A 83 8.32 -7.94 -2.81
N SER A 84 8.74 -6.99 -1.98
CA SER A 84 9.34 -7.29 -0.68
C SER A 84 8.79 -6.34 0.37
N CYS A 85 8.83 -6.74 1.63
CA CYS A 85 8.32 -5.95 2.73
C CYS A 85 9.41 -5.75 3.79
N LEU A 86 9.66 -4.49 4.16
CA LEU A 86 10.65 -4.13 5.18
C LEU A 86 10.28 -4.65 6.59
N SER A 87 9.01 -4.94 6.81
CA SER A 87 8.52 -5.47 8.09
C SER A 87 8.83 -6.94 8.29
N LEU A 88 9.18 -7.67 7.23
CA LEU A 88 9.59 -9.06 7.39
C LEU A 88 11.03 -9.13 7.91
N PRO A 89 11.36 -10.11 8.80
CA PRO A 89 12.73 -10.37 9.19
C PRO A 89 13.62 -10.58 7.96
N LYS A 90 14.89 -10.23 8.03
CA LYS A 90 15.83 -10.37 6.89
C LYS A 90 15.82 -11.77 6.27
N THR A 91 15.66 -12.80 7.10
CA THR A 91 15.59 -14.19 6.64
C THR A 91 14.34 -14.48 5.80
N MET A 92 13.29 -13.65 5.92
CA MET A 92 12.03 -13.78 5.20
C MET A 92 11.84 -12.71 4.12
N ARG A 93 12.79 -11.79 3.97
CA ARG A 93 12.74 -10.71 2.96
C ARG A 93 13.14 -11.18 1.58
N LYS A 94 12.62 -12.31 1.17
CA LYS A 94 12.83 -12.74 -0.21
C LYS A 94 11.84 -12.01 -1.11
N PRO A 95 12.27 -11.56 -2.31
CA PRO A 95 11.33 -11.05 -3.29
C PRO A 95 10.24 -12.08 -3.54
N LYS A 96 8.99 -11.64 -3.42
CA LYS A 96 7.83 -12.50 -3.56
C LYS A 96 7.09 -12.16 -4.85
N ASN A 97 6.85 -13.15 -5.69
CA ASN A 97 5.98 -12.97 -6.84
C ASN A 97 4.53 -12.88 -6.36
N THR A 98 3.91 -11.74 -6.61
CA THR A 98 2.51 -11.52 -6.29
C THR A 98 1.73 -11.19 -7.54
N VAL A 99 0.47 -11.63 -7.58
CA VAL A 99 -0.45 -11.28 -8.66
C VAL A 99 -1.27 -10.09 -8.20
N ARG A 100 -1.20 -9.00 -8.97
CA ARG A 100 -1.89 -7.75 -8.65
C ARG A 100 -2.77 -7.31 -9.80
N SER A 101 -3.97 -6.83 -9.49
CA SER A 101 -4.86 -6.26 -10.51
C SER A 101 -4.24 -5.02 -11.12
N VAL A 102 -4.48 -4.79 -12.42
CA VAL A 102 -3.94 -3.62 -13.12
C VAL A 102 -4.73 -2.35 -12.85
N SER A 103 -5.94 -2.48 -12.33
CA SER A 103 -6.71 -1.35 -11.81
C SER A 103 -7.57 -1.78 -10.63
N VAL A 104 -7.76 -0.89 -9.67
CA VAL A 104 -8.61 -1.10 -8.49
C VAL A 104 -9.36 0.18 -8.16
N THR A 105 -10.56 0.03 -7.61
CA THR A 105 -11.34 1.11 -7.03
C THR A 105 -11.31 0.98 -5.52
N VAL A 106 -10.92 2.04 -4.83
CA VAL A 106 -10.75 2.07 -3.38
C VAL A 106 -11.68 3.11 -2.76
N GLU A 107 -12.45 2.72 -1.77
CA GLU A 107 -13.20 3.64 -0.93
C GLU A 107 -12.38 4.03 0.29
N THR A 108 -12.34 5.31 0.62
CA THR A 108 -11.63 5.84 1.78
C THR A 108 -12.54 6.78 2.56
N ASP A 109 -12.23 6.98 3.85
CA ASP A 109 -12.98 7.92 4.68
C ASP A 109 -12.52 9.37 4.49
N ASN A 110 -11.30 9.59 4.03
CA ASN A 110 -10.74 10.94 3.91
C ASN A 110 -10.74 11.50 2.47
N LEU A 111 -10.67 10.64 1.46
CA LEU A 111 -10.57 11.06 0.06
C LEU A 111 -11.75 10.60 -0.80
N GLY A 112 -12.74 9.91 -0.20
CA GLY A 112 -13.84 9.32 -0.93
C GLY A 112 -13.41 8.14 -1.79
N THR A 113 -13.99 7.98 -2.96
CA THR A 113 -13.67 6.90 -3.90
C THR A 113 -12.53 7.33 -4.80
N ILE A 114 -11.48 6.52 -4.86
CA ILE A 114 -10.29 6.76 -5.69
C ILE A 114 -10.09 5.55 -6.60
N GLU A 115 -9.65 5.82 -7.82
CA GLU A 115 -9.23 4.78 -8.75
C GLU A 115 -7.73 4.79 -8.92
N PHE A 116 -7.12 3.60 -8.88
CA PHE A 116 -5.72 3.38 -9.21
C PHE A 116 -5.66 2.48 -10.44
N GLY A 117 -4.74 2.75 -11.33
CA GLY A 117 -4.58 1.94 -12.52
C GLY A 117 -3.38 2.32 -13.36
N ALA A 118 -3.03 1.44 -14.29
CA ALA A 118 -1.91 1.65 -15.19
C ALA A 118 -2.10 2.93 -16.02
N ASP A 119 -1.02 3.67 -16.24
CA ASP A 119 -1.02 4.83 -17.13
C ASP A 119 -1.11 4.41 -18.60
N GLU A 120 -0.57 3.24 -18.92
CA GLU A 120 -0.57 2.68 -20.27
C GLU A 120 -1.22 1.29 -20.29
N PRO A 121 -2.53 1.18 -20.03
CA PRO A 121 -3.19 -0.13 -19.92
C PRO A 121 -3.13 -0.94 -21.19
N ASP A 122 -3.11 -0.31 -22.37
CA ASP A 122 -3.06 -0.99 -23.64
C ASP A 122 -1.72 -1.66 -23.94
N LYS A 123 -0.67 -1.26 -23.22
CA LYS A 123 0.67 -1.82 -23.37
C LYS A 123 0.97 -2.99 -22.45
N ILE A 124 0.11 -3.24 -21.47
CA ILE A 124 0.29 -4.34 -20.53
C ILE A 124 0.31 -5.67 -21.28
N GLY A 125 1.34 -6.48 -21.01
CA GLY A 125 1.53 -7.77 -21.67
C GLY A 125 2.16 -7.67 -23.06
N THR A 126 2.46 -6.47 -23.56
CA THR A 126 3.15 -6.29 -24.85
C THR A 126 4.66 -6.29 -24.66
N GLU A 127 5.38 -6.66 -25.70
CA GLU A 127 6.84 -6.56 -25.71
C GLU A 127 7.26 -5.11 -25.56
N GLY A 128 8.22 -4.85 -24.67
CA GLY A 128 8.71 -3.50 -24.42
C GLY A 128 7.94 -2.71 -23.36
N HIS A 129 6.86 -3.24 -22.79
CA HIS A 129 6.19 -2.60 -21.66
C HIS A 129 7.08 -2.70 -20.42
N ASN A 130 7.40 -1.56 -19.84
CA ASN A 130 8.17 -1.50 -18.59
C ASN A 130 7.20 -1.29 -17.43
N TYR A 131 6.89 -2.35 -16.71
CA TYR A 131 5.99 -2.28 -15.55
C TYR A 131 6.47 -1.30 -14.48
N PHE A 132 7.77 -1.21 -14.26
CA PHE A 132 8.34 -0.28 -13.27
C PHE A 132 8.34 1.17 -13.78
N GLY A 133 8.29 1.40 -15.09
CA GLY A 133 8.19 2.72 -15.69
C GLY A 133 6.76 3.22 -15.81
N ASP A 134 5.76 2.36 -15.63
CA ASP A 134 4.35 2.75 -15.57
C ASP A 134 4.01 3.12 -14.12
N GLU A 135 4.09 4.41 -13.80
CA GLU A 135 3.87 4.90 -12.44
C GLU A 135 2.45 4.62 -11.93
N GLY A 136 1.45 4.70 -12.79
CA GLY A 136 0.08 4.38 -12.42
C GLY A 136 -0.09 2.92 -12.03
N LEU A 137 0.53 2.01 -12.78
CA LEU A 137 0.53 0.60 -12.45
C LEU A 137 1.28 0.35 -11.14
N LEU A 138 2.44 0.95 -10.96
CA LEU A 138 3.22 0.82 -9.73
C LEU A 138 2.43 1.34 -8.53
N GLU A 139 1.79 2.49 -8.64
CA GLU A 139 0.94 3.05 -7.59
C GLU A 139 -0.23 2.11 -7.26
N CYS A 140 -0.86 1.51 -8.28
CA CYS A 140 -1.93 0.54 -8.11
C CYS A 140 -1.44 -0.71 -7.35
N VAL A 141 -0.28 -1.22 -7.70
CA VAL A 141 0.32 -2.38 -7.02
C VAL A 141 0.65 -2.05 -5.56
N VAL A 142 1.25 -0.89 -5.31
CA VAL A 142 1.58 -0.45 -3.95
C VAL A 142 0.32 -0.27 -3.10
N ALA A 143 -0.75 0.31 -3.68
CA ALA A 143 -2.04 0.44 -2.99
C ALA A 143 -2.57 -0.92 -2.53
N GLN A 144 -2.56 -1.91 -3.42
CA GLN A 144 -2.99 -3.28 -3.09
C GLN A 144 -2.12 -3.90 -2.00
N HIS A 145 -0.80 -3.71 -2.10
CA HIS A 145 0.15 -4.21 -1.12
C HIS A 145 -0.11 -3.62 0.28
N GLU A 146 -0.28 -2.31 0.39
CA GLU A 146 -0.50 -1.65 1.67
C GLU A 146 -1.87 -1.97 2.27
N ILE A 147 -2.91 -2.07 1.44
CA ILE A 147 -4.25 -2.47 1.92
C ILE A 147 -4.22 -3.92 2.40
N ASP A 148 -3.48 -4.81 1.73
CA ASP A 148 -3.27 -6.19 2.21
C ASP A 148 -2.68 -6.21 3.62
N HIS A 149 -1.68 -5.35 3.90
CA HIS A 149 -1.13 -5.23 5.25
C HIS A 149 -2.19 -4.85 6.29
N LEU A 150 -3.12 -3.97 5.92
CA LEU A 150 -4.22 -3.57 6.82
C LEU A 150 -5.19 -4.73 7.09
N ASP A 151 -5.27 -5.69 6.17
CA ASP A 151 -6.06 -6.91 6.31
C ASP A 151 -5.27 -8.06 6.94
N GLY A 152 -4.03 -7.81 7.35
CA GLY A 152 -3.16 -8.82 7.96
C GLY A 152 -2.51 -9.77 6.95
N ILE A 153 -2.51 -9.44 5.68
CA ILE A 153 -1.88 -10.22 4.61
C ILE A 153 -0.47 -9.68 4.34
N LEU A 154 0.52 -10.55 4.39
CA LEU A 154 1.92 -10.18 4.15
C LEU A 154 2.41 -10.62 2.77
#